data_225fb28c5552428483dd26f904b1d07e
#
_entry.id   225fb28c5552428483dd26f904b1d07e
#
_cell.length_a   1.000
_cell.length_b   1.000
_cell.length_c   1.000
_cell.angle_alpha   90.00
_cell.angle_beta   90.00
_cell.angle_gamma   90.00
#
_symmetry.space_group_name_H-M   'P 1'
#
loop_
_entity.id
_entity.type
_entity.pdbx_description
1 polymer ?
#
loop_
_entity_poly.entity_id
_entity_poly.type
_entity_poly.pdbx_seq_one_letter_code
_entity_poly.pdbx_strand_id
1 'polypeptide(L)'
;MTCEALGIEYNYVLCDLQEGDNFKPEYLKINPQHTVPTLNDNGFIVTESRPIATYLCDKYGQDDKLYPKDLNVRATVDSRLFFDIGTFYKAFGDCVVSTAMKF
;
A
#
# COMPACT_ATOMS: atom_id res chain seq x y z
N MET A 1 9.21 -3.95 0.46
CA MET A 1 8.77 -5.36 0.59
C MET A 1 8.29 -5.95 -0.73
N THR A 2 7.15 -5.52 -1.33
CA THR A 2 6.65 -6.12 -2.59
C THR A 2 7.64 -6.01 -3.74
N CYS A 3 8.23 -4.83 -3.96
CA CYS A 3 9.26 -4.62 -4.99
C CYS A 3 10.47 -5.55 -4.79
N GLU A 4 10.92 -5.71 -3.56
CA GLU A 4 12.03 -6.61 -3.21
C GLU A 4 11.67 -8.07 -3.46
N ALA A 5 10.46 -8.49 -3.08
CA ALA A 5 9.97 -9.85 -3.34
C ALA A 5 9.86 -10.16 -4.84
N LEU A 6 9.58 -9.14 -5.66
CA LEU A 6 9.51 -9.25 -7.12
C LEU A 6 10.87 -9.05 -7.80
N GLY A 7 11.91 -8.61 -7.07
CA GLY A 7 13.23 -8.32 -7.62
C GLY A 7 13.27 -7.13 -8.59
N ILE A 8 12.36 -6.16 -8.42
CA ILE A 8 12.29 -4.95 -9.25
C ILE A 8 13.00 -3.78 -8.59
N GLU A 9 13.71 -3.01 -9.40
CA GLU A 9 14.33 -1.76 -8.95
C GLU A 9 13.27 -0.66 -8.80
N TYR A 10 13.45 0.16 -7.77
CA TYR A 10 12.56 1.29 -7.50
C TYR A 10 13.32 2.43 -6.81
N ASN A 11 12.84 3.63 -7.01
CA ASN A 11 13.31 4.80 -6.28
C ASN A 11 12.45 5.02 -5.03
N TYR A 12 13.08 4.96 -3.87
CA TYR A 12 12.40 5.26 -2.61
C TYR A 12 12.48 6.75 -2.32
N VAL A 13 11.34 7.39 -2.16
CA VAL A 13 11.24 8.79 -1.76
C VAL A 13 10.58 8.85 -0.38
N LEU A 14 11.32 9.33 0.61
CA LEU A 14 10.79 9.51 1.96
C LEU A 14 9.74 10.62 1.95
N CYS A 15 8.58 10.32 2.52
CA CYS A 15 7.54 11.30 2.84
C CYS A 15 7.39 11.30 4.36
N ASP A 16 7.98 12.30 5.00
CA ASP A 16 7.94 12.41 6.46
C ASP A 16 6.62 13.01 6.93
N LEU A 17 5.79 12.15 7.54
CA LEU A 17 4.47 12.55 8.03
C LEU A 17 4.56 13.50 9.24
N GLN A 18 5.63 13.42 10.03
CA GLN A 18 5.82 14.32 11.19
C GLN A 18 6.17 15.73 10.73
N GLU A 19 6.93 15.84 9.64
CA GLU A 19 7.25 17.12 8.99
C GLU A 19 6.14 17.62 8.05
N GLY A 20 5.09 16.84 7.87
CA GLY A 20 3.94 17.20 7.04
C GLY A 20 4.23 17.17 5.53
N ASP A 21 5.18 16.35 5.08
CA ASP A 21 5.52 16.24 3.65
C ASP A 21 4.32 15.87 2.78
N ASN A 22 3.40 15.07 3.32
CA ASN A 22 2.17 14.65 2.64
C ASN A 22 1.18 15.80 2.39
N PHE A 23 1.36 16.96 3.03
CA PHE A 23 0.55 18.16 2.82
C PHE A 23 1.22 19.19 1.91
N LYS A 24 2.46 18.95 1.48
CA LYS A 24 3.15 19.84 0.56
C LYS A 24 2.47 19.89 -0.80
N PRO A 25 2.43 21.05 -1.48
CA PRO A 25 1.75 21.20 -2.76
C PRO A 25 2.19 20.21 -3.84
N GLU A 26 3.48 19.87 -3.88
CA GLU A 26 4.02 18.86 -4.80
C GLU A 26 3.46 17.46 -4.54
N TYR A 27 3.25 17.08 -3.27
CA TYR A 27 2.66 15.80 -2.92
C TYR A 27 1.16 15.78 -3.22
N LEU A 28 0.45 16.85 -2.88
CA LEU A 28 -0.99 16.97 -3.12
C LEU A 28 -1.38 16.90 -4.60
N LYS A 29 -0.46 17.26 -5.50
CA LYS A 29 -0.67 17.11 -6.95
C LYS A 29 -0.74 15.66 -7.39
N ILE A 30 -0.03 14.77 -6.72
CA ILE A 30 -0.01 13.33 -7.05
C ILE A 30 -0.99 12.52 -6.20
N ASN A 31 -1.23 12.94 -4.96
CA ASN A 31 -2.20 12.30 -4.07
C ASN A 31 -2.96 13.35 -3.24
N PRO A 32 -4.09 13.85 -3.73
CA PRO A 32 -4.92 14.82 -3.01
C PRO A 32 -5.46 14.32 -1.66
N GLN A 33 -5.51 13.00 -1.44
CA GLN A 33 -5.91 12.40 -0.17
C GLN A 33 -4.79 12.48 0.89
N HIS A 34 -3.59 12.95 0.51
CA HIS A 34 -2.42 13.13 1.38
C HIS A 34 -2.06 11.90 2.23
N THR A 35 -2.32 10.71 1.70
CA THR A 35 -2.00 9.43 2.34
C THR A 35 -0.69 8.84 1.82
N VAL A 36 -0.09 7.95 2.56
CA VAL A 36 1.05 7.13 2.15
C VAL A 36 0.71 5.64 2.29
N PRO A 37 1.25 4.76 1.45
CA PRO A 37 2.15 5.05 0.32
C PRO A 37 1.43 5.59 -0.93
N THR A 38 2.21 6.19 -1.82
CA THR A 38 1.80 6.53 -3.19
C THR A 38 2.83 5.97 -4.15
N LEU A 39 2.40 5.21 -5.14
CA LEU A 39 3.24 4.73 -6.23
C LEU A 39 3.12 5.67 -7.43
N ASN A 40 4.25 6.07 -7.99
CA ASN A 40 4.32 6.68 -9.31
C ASN A 40 5.06 5.74 -10.25
N ASP A 41 4.33 5.11 -11.13
CA ASP A 41 4.88 4.21 -12.15
C ASP A 41 4.89 4.91 -13.51
N ASN A 42 5.96 5.66 -13.77
CA ASN A 42 6.14 6.42 -15.01
C ASN A 42 4.95 7.35 -15.35
N GLY A 43 4.44 8.03 -14.35
CA GLY A 43 3.30 8.95 -14.48
C GLY A 43 1.94 8.32 -14.14
N PHE A 44 1.85 7.02 -14.04
CA PHE A 44 0.65 6.35 -13.53
C PHE A 44 0.68 6.30 -12.01
N ILE A 45 -0.25 7.01 -11.37
CA ILE A 45 -0.32 7.12 -9.91
C ILE A 45 -1.28 6.09 -9.34
N VAL A 46 -0.81 5.33 -8.37
CA VAL A 46 -1.64 4.39 -7.59
C VAL A 46 -1.47 4.70 -6.12
N THR A 47 -2.57 4.81 -5.42
CA THR A 47 -2.64 4.96 -3.96
C THR A 47 -3.17 3.69 -3.32
N GLU A 48 -3.09 3.60 -2.00
CA GLU A 48 -3.44 2.44 -1.19
C GLU A 48 -2.46 1.26 -1.33
N SER A 49 -1.89 0.83 -0.21
CA SER A 49 -0.81 -0.17 -0.20
C SER A 49 -1.20 -1.52 -0.81
N ARG A 50 -2.46 -1.97 -0.61
CA ARG A 50 -2.91 -3.27 -1.13
C ARG A 50 -3.09 -3.23 -2.66
N PRO A 51 -3.80 -2.27 -3.25
CA PRO A 51 -3.81 -2.09 -4.71
C PRO A 51 -2.42 -1.90 -5.32
N ILE A 52 -1.53 -1.14 -4.67
CA ILE A 52 -0.15 -1.00 -5.13
C ILE A 52 0.54 -2.37 -5.20
N ALA A 53 0.41 -3.19 -4.16
CA ALA A 53 1.03 -4.51 -4.11
C ALA A 53 0.50 -5.44 -5.21
N THR A 54 -0.81 -5.51 -5.39
CA THR A 54 -1.43 -6.36 -6.44
C THR A 54 -1.10 -5.88 -7.85
N TYR A 55 -1.10 -4.56 -8.07
CA TYR A 55 -0.69 -3.97 -9.35
C TYR A 55 0.77 -4.32 -9.71
N LEU A 56 1.68 -4.20 -8.74
CA LEU A 56 3.09 -4.55 -8.98
C LEU A 56 3.26 -6.03 -9.30
N CYS A 57 2.53 -6.91 -8.60
CA CYS A 57 2.55 -8.34 -8.90
C CYS A 57 2.04 -8.64 -10.32
N ASP A 58 0.92 -8.05 -10.73
CA ASP A 58 0.34 -8.28 -12.05
C ASP A 58 1.21 -7.71 -13.18
N LYS A 59 1.81 -6.54 -12.97
CA LYS A 59 2.57 -5.86 -14.02
C LYS A 59 4.01 -6.34 -14.14
N TYR A 60 4.67 -6.58 -13.01
CA TYR A 60 6.11 -6.82 -12.96
C TYR A 60 6.48 -8.23 -12.47
N GLY A 61 5.52 -9.01 -12.01
CA GLY A 61 5.77 -10.39 -11.59
C GLY A 61 6.23 -11.25 -12.77
N GLN A 62 7.31 -12.00 -12.56
CA GLN A 62 7.78 -12.99 -13.55
C GLN A 62 6.87 -14.23 -13.59
N ASP A 63 6.20 -14.51 -12.47
CA ASP A 63 5.19 -15.55 -12.35
C ASP A 63 4.02 -15.00 -11.48
N ASP A 64 3.01 -15.82 -11.27
CA ASP A 64 1.83 -15.44 -10.49
C ASP A 64 1.81 -15.99 -9.05
N LYS A 65 2.94 -16.41 -8.51
CA LYS A 65 3.01 -17.02 -7.17
C LYS A 65 2.53 -16.09 -6.06
N LEU A 66 2.85 -14.79 -6.15
CA LEU A 66 2.46 -13.82 -5.14
C LEU A 66 1.02 -13.34 -5.30
N TYR A 67 0.51 -13.33 -6.54
CA TYR A 67 -0.88 -12.93 -6.82
C TYR A 67 -1.44 -13.78 -7.96
N PRO A 68 -1.93 -15.00 -7.64
CA PRO A 68 -2.35 -15.99 -8.64
C PRO A 68 -3.48 -15.50 -9.54
N LYS A 69 -3.47 -15.94 -10.79
CA LYS A 69 -4.51 -15.62 -11.78
C LYS A 69 -5.74 -16.51 -11.67
N ASP A 70 -5.61 -17.67 -11.03
CA ASP A 70 -6.76 -18.53 -10.74
C ASP A 70 -7.80 -17.76 -9.91
N LEU A 71 -9.03 -17.70 -10.38
CA LEU A 71 -10.07 -16.85 -9.79
C LEU A 71 -10.42 -17.21 -8.35
N ASN A 72 -10.42 -18.49 -8.02
CA ASN A 72 -10.76 -18.93 -6.66
C ASN A 72 -9.64 -18.58 -5.68
N VAL A 73 -8.40 -18.81 -6.09
CA VAL A 73 -7.21 -18.46 -5.28
C VAL A 73 -7.10 -16.95 -5.15
N ARG A 74 -7.27 -16.21 -6.24
CA ARG A 74 -7.23 -14.74 -6.25
C ARG A 74 -8.32 -14.14 -5.35
N ALA A 75 -9.53 -14.65 -5.42
CA ALA A 75 -10.63 -14.21 -4.54
C ALA A 75 -10.30 -14.44 -3.06
N THR A 76 -9.62 -15.55 -2.75
CA THR A 76 -9.15 -15.82 -1.39
C THR A 76 -8.07 -14.82 -0.96
N VAL A 77 -7.10 -14.51 -1.82
CA VAL A 77 -6.09 -13.48 -1.56
C VAL A 77 -6.75 -12.12 -1.33
N ASP A 78 -7.63 -11.70 -2.22
CA ASP A 78 -8.35 -10.43 -2.12
C ASP A 78 -9.17 -10.35 -0.84
N SER A 79 -9.84 -11.43 -0.44
CA SER A 79 -10.59 -11.44 0.81
C SER A 79 -9.70 -11.21 2.04
N ARG A 80 -8.45 -11.69 2.02
CA ARG A 80 -7.47 -11.44 3.08
C ARG A 80 -6.96 -10.00 3.06
N LEU A 81 -6.72 -9.45 1.88
CA LEU A 81 -6.32 -8.04 1.74
C LEU A 81 -7.41 -7.09 2.25
N PHE A 82 -8.67 -7.35 1.92
CA PHE A 82 -9.79 -6.56 2.42
C PHE A 82 -10.04 -6.74 3.92
N PHE A 83 -9.89 -7.95 4.43
CA PHE A 83 -9.93 -8.20 5.88
C PHE A 83 -8.85 -7.42 6.61
N ASP A 84 -7.63 -7.41 6.07
CA ASP A 84 -6.53 -6.68 6.66
C ASP A 84 -6.85 -5.17 6.78
N ILE A 85 -7.26 -4.53 5.70
CA ILE A 85 -7.52 -3.08 5.72
C ILE A 85 -8.83 -2.73 6.44
N GLY A 86 -9.89 -3.51 6.26
CA GLY A 86 -11.22 -3.18 6.76
C GLY A 86 -11.47 -3.61 8.21
N THR A 87 -10.75 -4.59 8.71
CA THR A 87 -11.01 -5.20 10.02
C THR A 87 -9.77 -5.22 10.89
N PHE A 88 -8.72 -5.92 10.46
CA PHE A 88 -7.54 -6.17 11.29
C PHE A 88 -6.75 -4.88 11.57
N TYR A 89 -6.41 -4.14 10.53
CA TYR A 89 -5.61 -2.91 10.67
C TYR A 89 -6.34 -1.84 11.49
N LYS A 90 -7.65 -1.74 11.29
CA LYS A 90 -8.48 -0.83 12.11
C LYS A 90 -8.50 -1.24 13.57
N ALA A 91 -8.75 -2.51 13.87
CA ALA A 91 -8.77 -3.02 15.24
C ALA A 91 -7.40 -2.86 15.93
N PHE A 92 -6.31 -3.10 15.19
CA PHE A 92 -4.96 -2.87 15.67
C PHE A 92 -4.72 -1.38 16.00
N GLY A 93 -5.10 -0.48 15.09
CA GLY A 93 -4.99 0.95 15.30
C GLY A 93 -5.77 1.42 16.52
N ASP A 94 -7.02 0.99 16.68
CA ASP A 94 -7.86 1.31 17.83
C ASP A 94 -7.23 0.80 19.15
N CYS A 95 -6.62 -0.38 19.14
CA CYS A 95 -5.92 -0.94 20.30
C CYS A 95 -4.68 -0.10 20.68
N VAL A 96 -3.85 0.25 19.69
CA VAL A 96 -2.62 1.02 19.91
C VAL A 96 -2.96 2.43 20.42
N VAL A 97 -3.90 3.12 19.78
CA VAL A 97 -4.33 4.46 20.17
C VAL A 97 -4.95 4.44 21.58
N SER A 98 -5.84 3.49 21.85
CA SER A 98 -6.44 3.32 23.17
C SER A 98 -5.39 3.10 24.27
N THR A 99 -4.33 2.36 23.96
CA THR A 99 -3.24 2.10 24.91
C THR A 99 -2.35 3.33 25.09
N ALA A 100 -2.03 4.05 24.01
CA ALA A 100 -1.22 5.26 24.07
C ALA A 100 -1.91 6.44 24.76
N MET A 101 -3.24 6.53 24.66
CA MET A 101 -4.03 7.59 25.30
C MET A 101 -4.32 7.38 26.80
N LYS A 102 -3.93 6.24 27.35
CA LYS A 102 -4.06 5.97 28.81
C LYS A 102 -2.93 6.56 29.66
N PHE A 103 -2.06 7.26 29.04
CA PHE A 103 -0.98 8.03 29.66
C PHE A 103 -1.23 9.52 29.45
#